data_71cd8db551da50a1a55e6b8f6e79d206
#
_entry.id   71cd8db551da50a1a55e6b8f6e79d206
#
_cell.length_a   1.000
_cell.length_b   1.000
_cell.length_c   1.000
_cell.angle_alpha   90.00
_cell.angle_beta   90.00
_cell.angle_gamma   90.00
#
_symmetry.space_group_name_H-M   'P 1'
#
loop_
_entity.id
_entity.type
_entity.pdbx_description
1 polymer ?
#
loop_
_entity_poly.entity_id
_entity_poly.type
_entity_poly.pdbx_seq_one_letter_code
_entity_poly.pdbx_strand_id
1 'polypeptide(L)'
;TETCYKNSEAHGLVYHFGAVFGNIEQTESYHVKTMDYYVKETMQNIQNFLFKNKETGNAYATNTAMARAWHDAINNPHKVKRWKDIIKEFNNNLNSMGVDILTAYNYNFDIGEGRKIGTIRKTHTQYEHKSFYLRTSDINVCCLMDISANLLLNRDFYTWFNSLNVDDMLRMSTDKGNISFSAEAVARWLNLDVDYLEPHTAKHDAELEFMILCKAWATHKN
;
A
#
# COMPACT_ATOMS: atom_id res chain seq x y z
N THR A 1 -2.65 -0.71 -2.19
CA THR A 1 -3.83 -1.60 -2.13
C THR A 1 -3.51 -2.92 -1.45
N GLU A 2 -4.50 -3.49 -0.75
CA GLU A 2 -4.41 -4.84 -0.19
C GLU A 2 -5.22 -5.84 -1.00
N THR A 3 -4.65 -7.02 -1.21
CA THR A 3 -5.23 -8.05 -2.08
C THR A 3 -5.35 -9.41 -1.40
N CYS A 4 -6.30 -10.21 -1.88
CA CYS A 4 -6.50 -11.56 -1.39
C CYS A 4 -5.32 -12.50 -1.75
N TYR A 5 -4.97 -13.41 -0.84
CA TYR A 5 -3.84 -14.33 -0.99
C TYR A 5 -4.03 -15.36 -2.12
N LYS A 6 -2.91 -15.91 -2.59
CA LYS A 6 -2.82 -16.84 -3.73
C LYS A 6 -3.72 -18.08 -3.64
N ASN A 7 -4.03 -18.56 -2.45
CA ASN A 7 -4.77 -19.79 -2.23
C ASN A 7 -6.28 -19.60 -2.02
N SER A 8 -6.80 -18.38 -2.21
CA SER A 8 -8.23 -18.10 -2.13
C SER A 8 -8.86 -18.07 -3.53
N GLU A 9 -10.13 -18.39 -3.63
CA GLU A 9 -10.91 -18.21 -4.87
C GLU A 9 -10.93 -16.73 -5.33
N ALA A 10 -10.68 -15.82 -4.39
CA ALA A 10 -10.58 -14.38 -4.61
C ALA A 10 -9.15 -13.89 -4.87
N HIS A 11 -8.21 -14.78 -5.25
CA HIS A 11 -6.81 -14.42 -5.43
C HIS A 11 -6.61 -13.23 -6.36
N GLY A 12 -5.86 -12.26 -5.86
CA GLY A 12 -5.53 -11.04 -6.60
C GLY A 12 -6.66 -9.99 -6.63
N LEU A 13 -7.81 -10.23 -5.98
CA LEU A 13 -8.83 -9.22 -5.83
C LEU A 13 -8.44 -8.21 -4.75
N VAL A 14 -8.59 -6.92 -5.05
CA VAL A 14 -8.44 -5.87 -4.05
C VAL A 14 -9.59 -5.96 -3.04
N TYR A 15 -9.26 -6.05 -1.77
CA TYR A 15 -10.26 -6.01 -0.70
C TYR A 15 -10.22 -4.71 0.10
N HIS A 16 -9.08 -4.03 0.13
CA HIS A 16 -8.88 -2.78 0.85
C HIS A 16 -8.13 -1.78 -0.04
N PHE A 17 -8.66 -0.57 -0.14
CA PHE A 17 -8.10 0.53 -0.92
C PHE A 17 -7.78 1.70 0.01
N GLY A 18 -6.53 2.16 -0.02
CA GLY A 18 -6.06 3.35 0.67
C GLY A 18 -5.40 4.31 -0.32
N ALA A 19 -5.61 5.61 -0.11
CA ALA A 19 -4.89 6.65 -0.81
C ALA A 19 -4.78 7.89 0.07
N VAL A 20 -3.64 8.58 -0.02
CA VAL A 20 -3.39 9.86 0.65
C VAL A 20 -3.10 10.92 -0.41
N PHE A 21 -3.76 12.05 -0.29
CA PHE A 21 -3.57 13.23 -1.13
C PHE A 21 -2.96 14.32 -0.27
N GLY A 22 -1.83 14.86 -0.68
CA GLY A 22 -1.13 15.88 0.08
C GLY A 22 -0.16 16.70 -0.74
N ASN A 23 0.43 17.71 -0.12
CA ASN A 23 1.47 18.53 -0.72
C ASN A 23 2.81 18.19 -0.08
N ILE A 24 3.76 17.68 -0.88
CA ILE A 24 5.11 17.31 -0.42
C ILE A 24 5.99 18.49 -0.03
N GLU A 25 5.63 19.71 -0.42
CA GLU A 25 6.36 20.92 -0.05
C GLU A 25 6.05 21.41 1.37
N GLN A 26 4.93 20.96 1.93
CA GLN A 26 4.59 21.20 3.32
C GLN A 26 5.22 20.10 4.16
N THR A 27 6.37 20.37 4.73
CA THR A 27 7.32 19.42 5.37
C THR A 27 6.82 18.74 6.63
N GLU A 28 5.66 19.05 7.12
CA GLU A 28 5.02 18.35 8.22
C GLU A 28 3.84 17.58 7.64
N SER A 29 3.91 16.28 7.67
CA SER A 29 2.92 15.20 7.35
C SER A 29 1.43 15.61 7.19
N TYR A 30 1.16 16.71 6.52
CA TYR A 30 -0.20 17.17 6.22
C TYR A 30 -0.71 16.45 4.96
N HIS A 31 -1.34 15.30 5.16
CA HIS A 31 -2.23 14.81 4.15
C HIS A 31 -3.49 15.69 4.14
N VAL A 32 -3.87 16.15 2.98
CA VAL A 32 -5.08 16.97 2.81
C VAL A 32 -6.33 16.10 2.86
N LYS A 33 -6.22 14.86 2.35
CA LYS A 33 -7.32 13.92 2.28
C LYS A 33 -6.83 12.47 2.26
N THR A 34 -7.51 11.61 3.02
CA THR A 34 -7.29 10.17 3.00
C THR A 34 -8.53 9.46 2.48
N MET A 35 -8.33 8.46 1.63
CA MET A 35 -9.35 7.47 1.27
C MET A 35 -9.03 6.15 1.97
N ASP A 36 -10.06 5.52 2.54
CA ASP A 36 -9.95 4.28 3.31
C ASP A 36 -11.25 3.47 3.12
N TYR A 37 -11.24 2.55 2.15
CA TYR A 37 -12.44 1.84 1.73
C TYR A 37 -12.23 0.35 1.54
N TYR A 38 -13.19 -0.44 2.01
CA TYR A 38 -13.30 -1.86 1.72
C TYR A 38 -14.16 -2.10 0.47
N VAL A 39 -13.69 -3.00 -0.39
CA VAL A 39 -14.35 -3.31 -1.66
C VAL A 39 -15.49 -4.28 -1.40
N LYS A 40 -16.73 -3.81 -1.57
CA LYS A 40 -17.96 -4.55 -1.27
C LYS A 40 -18.00 -5.92 -1.95
N GLU A 41 -17.66 -5.98 -3.22
CA GLU A 41 -17.70 -7.19 -4.03
C GLU A 41 -16.71 -8.25 -3.51
N THR A 42 -15.56 -7.80 -3.03
CA THR A 42 -14.52 -8.68 -2.49
C THR A 42 -14.83 -9.12 -1.06
N MET A 43 -15.43 -8.25 -0.24
CA MET A 43 -15.77 -8.58 1.15
C MET A 43 -16.70 -9.78 1.28
N GLN A 44 -17.64 -9.97 0.35
CA GLN A 44 -18.50 -11.15 0.32
C GLN A 44 -17.70 -12.43 0.06
N ASN A 45 -16.72 -12.38 -0.83
CA ASN A 45 -15.83 -13.51 -1.13
C ASN A 45 -14.93 -13.83 0.06
N ILE A 46 -14.42 -12.81 0.76
CA ILE A 46 -13.62 -12.98 1.99
C ILE A 46 -14.44 -13.66 3.08
N GLN A 47 -15.68 -13.24 3.28
CA GLN A 47 -16.58 -13.88 4.24
C GLN A 47 -16.70 -15.38 3.98
N ASN A 48 -17.03 -15.76 2.76
CA ASN A 48 -17.16 -17.16 2.38
C ASN A 48 -15.86 -17.95 2.60
N PHE A 49 -14.72 -17.35 2.27
CA PHE A 49 -13.40 -17.94 2.45
C PHE A 49 -13.06 -18.14 3.95
N LEU A 50 -13.34 -17.16 4.80
CA LEU A 50 -13.08 -17.25 6.24
C LEU A 50 -13.95 -18.32 6.91
N PHE A 51 -15.22 -18.41 6.54
CA PHE A 51 -16.11 -19.44 7.08
C PHE A 51 -15.73 -20.84 6.62
N LYS A 52 -15.44 -21.02 5.33
CA LYS A 52 -15.00 -22.31 4.77
C LYS A 52 -13.72 -22.83 5.43
N ASN A 53 -12.76 -21.94 5.69
CA ASN A 53 -11.51 -22.32 6.36
C ASN A 53 -11.68 -22.63 7.84
N LYS A 54 -12.64 -22.02 8.52
CA LYS A 54 -12.98 -22.34 9.91
C LYS A 54 -13.52 -23.77 10.03
N GLU A 55 -14.35 -24.19 9.09
CA GLU A 55 -14.87 -25.57 9.03
C GLU A 55 -13.81 -26.61 8.74
N THR A 56 -12.82 -26.28 7.92
CA THR A 56 -11.71 -27.19 7.55
C THR A 56 -10.56 -27.20 8.58
N GLY A 57 -10.65 -26.43 9.66
CA GLY A 57 -9.63 -26.37 10.71
C GLY A 57 -8.31 -25.69 10.30
N ASN A 58 -8.25 -25.08 9.14
CA ASN A 58 -7.07 -24.33 8.72
C ASN A 58 -6.93 -23.01 9.50
N ALA A 59 -5.87 -22.90 10.27
CA ALA A 59 -5.56 -21.78 11.18
C ALA A 59 -5.41 -20.39 10.53
N TYR A 60 -5.50 -20.30 9.20
CA TYR A 60 -5.40 -19.03 8.45
C TYR A 60 -6.54 -18.03 8.74
N ALA A 61 -7.62 -18.49 9.38
CA ALA A 61 -8.84 -17.69 9.51
C ALA A 61 -8.82 -16.67 10.65
N THR A 62 -7.98 -16.84 11.68
CA THR A 62 -8.19 -16.09 12.93
C THR A 62 -7.28 -14.90 13.14
N ASN A 63 -6.18 -14.76 12.37
CA ASN A 63 -5.20 -13.70 12.61
C ASN A 63 -4.61 -13.08 11.34
N THR A 64 -5.31 -13.17 10.22
CA THR A 64 -4.83 -12.59 8.97
C THR A 64 -5.28 -11.13 8.82
N ALA A 65 -4.54 -10.36 8.03
CA ALA A 65 -4.95 -9.00 7.65
C ALA A 65 -6.37 -8.98 7.04
N MET A 66 -6.74 -9.99 6.25
CA MET A 66 -8.09 -10.14 5.69
C MET A 66 -9.16 -10.32 6.77
N ALA A 67 -8.91 -11.11 7.81
CA ALA A 67 -9.88 -11.29 8.90
C ALA A 67 -10.10 -9.99 9.67
N ARG A 68 -9.02 -9.26 9.98
CA ARG A 68 -9.10 -7.94 10.60
C ARG A 68 -9.88 -6.96 9.72
N ALA A 69 -9.59 -6.93 8.41
CA ALA A 69 -10.28 -6.08 7.44
C ALA A 69 -11.77 -6.40 7.37
N TRP A 70 -12.14 -7.68 7.40
CA TRP A 70 -13.54 -8.10 7.39
C TRP A 70 -14.28 -7.65 8.66
N HIS A 71 -13.65 -7.80 9.84
CA HIS A 71 -14.20 -7.32 11.10
C HIS A 71 -14.35 -5.79 11.12
N ASP A 72 -13.33 -5.06 10.62
CA ASP A 72 -13.42 -3.61 10.53
C ASP A 72 -14.52 -3.15 9.56
N ALA A 73 -14.66 -3.83 8.42
CA ALA A 73 -15.71 -3.54 7.45
C ALA A 73 -17.13 -3.73 8.01
N ILE A 74 -17.36 -4.76 8.84
CA ILE A 74 -18.63 -4.98 9.50
C ILE A 74 -18.94 -3.86 10.52
N ASN A 75 -17.94 -3.49 11.32
CA ASN A 75 -18.09 -2.46 12.33
C ASN A 75 -18.17 -1.04 11.74
N ASN A 76 -17.67 -0.86 10.53
CA ASN A 76 -17.61 0.41 9.81
C ASN A 76 -18.27 0.32 8.42
N PRO A 77 -19.56 0.06 8.31
CA PRO A 77 -20.23 -0.17 7.02
C PRO A 77 -20.16 1.03 6.07
N HIS A 78 -19.94 2.24 6.58
CA HIS A 78 -19.74 3.44 5.76
C HIS A 78 -18.43 3.42 4.96
N LYS A 79 -17.44 2.61 5.37
CA LYS A 79 -16.20 2.37 4.60
C LYS A 79 -16.38 1.35 3.49
N VAL A 80 -17.49 0.61 3.45
CA VAL A 80 -17.73 -0.42 2.43
C VAL A 80 -18.37 0.20 1.21
N LYS A 81 -17.65 0.24 0.10
CA LYS A 81 -18.12 0.80 -1.18
C LYS A 81 -17.91 -0.18 -2.32
N ARG A 82 -18.69 -0.04 -3.39
CA ARG A 82 -18.44 -0.76 -4.64
C ARG A 82 -17.15 -0.26 -5.27
N TRP A 83 -16.40 -1.15 -5.87
CA TRP A 83 -15.13 -0.80 -6.52
C TRP A 83 -15.27 0.38 -7.48
N LYS A 84 -16.29 0.36 -8.34
CA LYS A 84 -16.52 1.46 -9.27
C LYS A 84 -16.74 2.83 -8.60
N ASP A 85 -17.34 2.84 -7.42
CA ASP A 85 -17.63 4.08 -6.70
C ASP A 85 -16.34 4.61 -6.03
N ILE A 86 -15.49 3.70 -5.51
CA ILE A 86 -14.16 4.03 -4.99
C ILE A 86 -13.31 4.67 -6.09
N ILE A 87 -13.26 4.04 -7.27
CA ILE A 87 -12.46 4.54 -8.39
C ILE A 87 -12.97 5.86 -8.94
N LYS A 88 -14.27 6.02 -9.02
CA LYS A 88 -14.86 7.30 -9.42
C LYS A 88 -14.49 8.42 -8.46
N GLU A 89 -14.55 8.15 -7.16
CA GLU A 89 -14.16 9.13 -6.13
C GLU A 89 -12.67 9.43 -6.20
N PHE A 90 -11.82 8.41 -6.37
CA PHE A 90 -10.38 8.58 -6.52
C PHE A 90 -10.03 9.48 -7.72
N ASN A 91 -10.59 9.18 -8.90
CA ASN A 91 -10.39 10.00 -10.09
C ASN A 91 -10.89 11.44 -9.92
N ASN A 92 -12.04 11.61 -9.26
CA ASN A 92 -12.55 12.95 -8.95
C ASN A 92 -11.59 13.72 -8.04
N ASN A 93 -10.99 13.06 -7.04
CA ASN A 93 -10.00 13.67 -6.16
C ASN A 93 -8.72 14.03 -6.90
N LEU A 94 -8.20 13.16 -7.78
CA LEU A 94 -7.05 13.48 -8.62
C LEU A 94 -7.28 14.78 -9.40
N ASN A 95 -8.44 14.89 -10.04
CA ASN A 95 -8.76 16.07 -10.85
C ASN A 95 -9.02 17.33 -10.01
N SER A 96 -9.85 17.21 -8.96
CA SER A 96 -10.28 18.37 -8.16
C SER A 96 -9.17 18.95 -7.30
N MET A 97 -8.19 18.15 -6.94
CA MET A 97 -7.03 18.56 -6.12
C MET A 97 -5.80 18.93 -6.98
N GLY A 98 -5.91 18.80 -8.31
CA GLY A 98 -4.81 19.14 -9.21
C GLY A 98 -3.57 18.29 -8.98
N VAL A 99 -3.76 16.96 -8.78
CA VAL A 99 -2.65 16.04 -8.54
C VAL A 99 -1.82 15.90 -9.81
N ASP A 100 -0.54 16.20 -9.71
CA ASP A 100 0.44 16.14 -10.80
C ASP A 100 1.43 14.97 -10.67
N ILE A 101 1.52 14.38 -9.48
CA ILE A 101 2.35 13.20 -9.22
C ILE A 101 1.52 12.13 -8.50
N LEU A 102 1.56 10.91 -9.02
CA LEU A 102 1.00 9.71 -8.39
C LEU A 102 2.14 8.76 -8.05
N THR A 103 2.20 8.33 -6.79
CA THR A 103 3.22 7.39 -6.33
C THR A 103 2.59 6.17 -5.66
N ALA A 104 3.30 5.06 -5.69
CA ALA A 104 3.07 3.90 -4.85
C ALA A 104 4.38 3.19 -4.60
N TYR A 105 4.50 2.51 -3.47
CA TYR A 105 5.65 1.67 -3.17
C TYR A 105 5.57 0.39 -4.03
N ASN A 106 6.53 0.20 -4.95
CA ASN A 106 6.40 -0.81 -6.00
C ASN A 106 5.14 -0.59 -6.89
N TYR A 107 5.05 0.59 -7.50
CA TYR A 107 3.87 1.07 -8.24
C TYR A 107 3.35 0.08 -9.30
N ASN A 108 4.19 -0.79 -9.82
CA ASN A 108 3.77 -1.85 -10.75
C ASN A 108 2.76 -2.82 -10.14
N PHE A 109 2.78 -2.97 -8.81
CA PHE A 109 1.82 -3.80 -8.10
C PHE A 109 0.45 -3.11 -8.04
N ASP A 110 0.40 -1.85 -7.67
CA ASP A 110 -0.84 -1.11 -7.44
C ASP A 110 -1.42 -0.52 -8.71
N ILE A 111 -0.61 0.16 -9.51
CA ILE A 111 -1.07 0.96 -10.65
C ILE A 111 -0.87 0.20 -11.95
N GLY A 112 0.27 -0.43 -12.12
CA GLY A 112 0.64 -1.17 -13.33
C GLY A 112 0.86 -0.29 -14.55
N GLU A 113 2.01 -0.41 -15.21
CA GLU A 113 2.18 0.19 -16.52
C GLU A 113 1.37 -0.54 -17.58
N GLY A 114 0.82 0.19 -18.51
CA GLY A 114 -0.07 -0.16 -19.61
C GLY A 114 0.03 -1.53 -20.28
N ARG A 115 1.07 -2.31 -20.05
CA ARG A 115 1.30 -3.63 -20.66
C ARG A 115 1.60 -4.75 -19.68
N LYS A 116 2.00 -4.48 -18.45
CA LYS A 116 2.22 -5.49 -17.42
C LYS A 116 1.05 -5.47 -16.46
N ILE A 117 0.45 -6.60 -16.27
CA ILE A 117 -0.78 -6.78 -15.50
C ILE A 117 -0.44 -6.59 -14.01
N GLY A 118 -0.55 -5.38 -13.50
CA GLY A 118 -0.58 -5.12 -12.06
C GLY A 118 -1.84 -5.74 -11.43
N THR A 119 -1.87 -5.85 -10.13
CA THR A 119 -2.99 -6.45 -9.37
C THR A 119 -4.31 -5.74 -9.66
N ILE A 120 -4.31 -4.43 -9.74
CA ILE A 120 -5.47 -3.63 -10.11
C ILE A 120 -6.01 -4.02 -11.50
N ARG A 121 -5.15 -4.32 -12.45
CA ARG A 121 -5.53 -4.72 -13.79
C ARG A 121 -6.16 -6.12 -13.84
N LYS A 122 -5.70 -7.07 -13.02
CA LYS A 122 -6.36 -8.36 -12.85
C LYS A 122 -7.74 -8.21 -12.24
N THR A 123 -7.87 -7.32 -11.27
CA THR A 123 -9.15 -6.98 -10.63
C THR A 123 -10.13 -6.34 -11.61
N HIS A 124 -9.64 -5.53 -12.54
CA HIS A 124 -10.46 -4.90 -13.58
C HIS A 124 -11.15 -5.88 -14.51
N THR A 125 -10.41 -6.88 -15.02
CA THR A 125 -10.98 -7.88 -15.89
C THR A 125 -12.07 -8.68 -15.19
N GLN A 126 -11.94 -8.90 -13.91
CA GLN A 126 -12.86 -9.69 -13.11
C GLN A 126 -14.13 -8.95 -12.71
N TYR A 127 -14.05 -7.61 -12.55
CA TYR A 127 -15.22 -6.77 -12.24
C TYR A 127 -15.77 -6.03 -13.46
N GLU A 128 -15.33 -6.34 -14.67
CA GLU A 128 -15.67 -5.65 -15.92
C GLU A 128 -15.39 -4.13 -15.92
N HIS A 129 -14.62 -3.65 -14.96
CA HIS A 129 -14.33 -2.23 -14.84
C HIS A 129 -13.12 -1.83 -15.68
N LYS A 130 -13.34 -1.56 -16.95
CA LYS A 130 -12.37 -0.94 -17.87
C LYS A 130 -11.93 0.48 -17.44
N SER A 131 -12.41 0.99 -16.34
CA SER A 131 -12.33 2.41 -15.98
C SER A 131 -11.30 2.76 -14.92
N PHE A 132 -10.40 1.84 -14.53
CA PHE A 132 -9.19 2.22 -13.81
C PHE A 132 -8.11 2.76 -14.76
N TYR A 133 -8.52 3.22 -15.90
CA TYR A 133 -7.62 4.11 -16.61
C TYR A 133 -7.58 5.41 -15.81
N LEU A 134 -6.62 5.44 -14.86
CA LEU A 134 -6.04 6.70 -14.48
C LEU A 134 -5.79 7.40 -15.82
N ARG A 135 -6.36 8.55 -16.01
CA ARG A 135 -5.93 9.44 -17.08
C ARG A 135 -4.52 9.90 -16.71
N THR A 136 -3.56 8.99 -16.84
CA THR A 136 -2.15 9.26 -16.56
C THR A 136 -1.50 10.11 -17.63
N SER A 137 -2.24 10.49 -18.69
CA SER A 137 -1.69 11.39 -19.71
C SER A 137 -1.18 12.71 -19.14
N ASP A 138 -1.71 13.14 -17.99
CA ASP A 138 -1.42 14.42 -17.38
C ASP A 138 -0.85 14.30 -15.95
N ILE A 139 -0.61 13.09 -15.46
CA ILE A 139 -0.08 12.82 -14.12
C ILE A 139 1.21 12.02 -14.24
N ASN A 140 2.28 12.51 -13.62
CA ASN A 140 3.53 11.77 -13.53
C ASN A 140 3.37 10.59 -12.56
N VAL A 141 3.82 9.41 -12.97
CA VAL A 141 3.77 8.21 -12.12
C VAL A 141 5.20 7.84 -11.73
N CYS A 142 5.45 7.72 -10.43
CA CYS A 142 6.77 7.41 -9.88
C CYS A 142 6.71 6.21 -8.95
N CYS A 143 7.76 5.36 -9.01
CA CYS A 143 7.96 4.29 -8.04
C CYS A 143 8.63 4.84 -6.78
N LEU A 144 7.93 4.83 -5.66
CA LEU A 144 8.48 5.35 -4.41
C LEU A 144 9.65 4.49 -3.88
N MET A 145 9.63 3.20 -4.15
CA MET A 145 10.74 2.32 -3.79
C MET A 145 12.05 2.75 -4.47
N ASP A 146 12.01 3.11 -5.76
CA ASP A 146 13.18 3.57 -6.49
C ASP A 146 13.67 4.94 -5.97
N ILE A 147 12.73 5.84 -5.66
CA ILE A 147 13.03 7.13 -5.04
C ILE A 147 13.70 6.92 -3.67
N SER A 148 13.12 6.06 -2.84
CA SER A 148 13.63 5.76 -1.51
C SER A 148 15.03 5.14 -1.56
N ALA A 149 15.25 4.19 -2.46
CA ALA A 149 16.56 3.55 -2.62
C ALA A 149 17.67 4.56 -2.96
N ASN A 150 17.36 5.54 -3.82
CA ASN A 150 18.35 6.52 -4.27
C ASN A 150 18.57 7.67 -3.28
N LEU A 151 17.56 8.07 -2.52
CA LEU A 151 17.62 9.28 -1.70
C LEU A 151 17.81 9.00 -0.20
N LEU A 152 17.23 7.92 0.31
CA LEU A 152 17.25 7.64 1.75
C LEU A 152 18.37 6.69 2.15
N LEU A 153 18.80 5.77 1.27
CA LEU A 153 19.90 4.85 1.56
C LEU A 153 21.25 5.51 1.25
N ASN A 154 21.62 6.44 2.09
CA ASN A 154 22.83 7.25 2.01
C ASN A 154 23.83 6.82 3.10
N ARG A 155 24.89 7.63 3.30
CA ARG A 155 25.93 7.37 4.30
C ARG A 155 25.38 7.23 5.72
N ASP A 156 24.37 8.02 6.08
CA ASP A 156 23.80 8.03 7.43
C ASP A 156 23.02 6.73 7.69
N PHE A 157 22.29 6.24 6.68
CA PHE A 157 21.68 4.92 6.74
C PHE A 157 22.72 3.83 6.96
N TYR A 158 23.80 3.79 6.18
CA TYR A 158 24.83 2.78 6.35
C TYR A 158 25.56 2.88 7.70
N THR A 159 25.75 4.10 8.22
CA THR A 159 26.32 4.30 9.56
C THR A 159 25.40 3.73 10.63
N TRP A 160 24.11 4.02 10.55
CA TRP A 160 23.11 3.46 11.46
C TRP A 160 23.00 1.94 11.31
N PHE A 161 22.86 1.43 10.09
CA PHE A 161 22.75 -0.01 9.83
C PHE A 161 23.93 -0.79 10.41
N ASN A 162 25.15 -0.31 10.23
CA ASN A 162 26.35 -0.93 10.76
C ASN A 162 26.50 -0.81 12.30
N SER A 163 25.70 0.03 12.94
CA SER A 163 25.65 0.13 14.41
C SER A 163 24.66 -0.85 15.05
N LEU A 164 23.84 -1.52 14.25
CA LEU A 164 22.87 -2.51 14.71
C LEU A 164 23.56 -3.79 15.15
N ASN A 165 22.95 -4.52 16.08
CA ASN A 165 23.35 -5.89 16.37
C ASN A 165 22.93 -6.84 15.23
N VAL A 166 23.39 -8.09 15.27
CA VAL A 166 23.16 -9.06 14.18
C VAL A 166 21.66 -9.36 13.99
N ASP A 167 20.89 -9.48 15.06
CA ASP A 167 19.47 -9.79 14.98
C ASP A 167 18.69 -8.65 14.34
N ASP A 168 19.02 -7.42 14.66
CA ASP A 168 18.41 -6.23 14.07
C ASP A 168 18.84 -6.04 12.61
N MET A 169 20.10 -6.34 12.26
CA MET A 169 20.54 -6.38 10.85
C MET A 169 19.75 -7.41 10.05
N LEU A 170 19.45 -8.58 10.62
CA LEU A 170 18.65 -9.61 9.97
C LEU A 170 17.21 -9.14 9.71
N ARG A 171 16.60 -8.40 10.64
CA ARG A 171 15.28 -7.79 10.45
C ARG A 171 15.24 -6.74 9.33
N MET A 172 16.37 -6.10 9.07
CA MET A 172 16.57 -5.14 7.99
C MET A 172 17.00 -5.78 6.67
N SER A 173 17.06 -7.11 6.63
CA SER A 173 17.56 -7.86 5.48
C SER A 173 16.48 -8.73 4.85
N THR A 174 16.66 -9.04 3.59
CA THR A 174 15.87 -10.05 2.88
C THR A 174 16.33 -11.45 3.27
N ASP A 175 15.53 -12.49 2.95
CA ASP A 175 15.90 -13.90 3.15
C ASP A 175 17.23 -14.28 2.48
N LYS A 176 17.70 -13.51 1.50
CA LYS A 176 18.97 -13.68 0.79
C LYS A 176 20.12 -12.91 1.44
N GLY A 177 19.90 -12.24 2.55
CA GLY A 177 20.91 -11.45 3.28
C GLY A 177 21.21 -10.08 2.67
N ASN A 178 20.45 -9.63 1.68
CA ASN A 178 20.58 -8.26 1.16
C ASN A 178 19.77 -7.29 2.02
N ILE A 179 20.18 -6.03 2.10
CA ILE A 179 19.39 -4.97 2.73
C ILE A 179 17.99 -4.94 2.10
N SER A 180 16.96 -4.93 2.95
CA SER A 180 15.57 -4.83 2.50
C SER A 180 15.22 -3.40 2.11
N PHE A 181 14.55 -3.26 0.97
CA PHE A 181 13.99 -1.99 0.47
C PHE A 181 12.46 -1.97 0.57
N SER A 182 11.86 -2.72 1.49
CA SER A 182 10.43 -2.62 1.74
C SER A 182 10.08 -1.28 2.39
N ALA A 183 8.83 -0.84 2.28
CA ALA A 183 8.35 0.37 2.96
C ALA A 183 8.58 0.27 4.48
N GLU A 184 8.33 -0.89 5.07
CA GLU A 184 8.58 -1.17 6.48
C GLU A 184 10.06 -1.01 6.85
N ALA A 185 11.01 -1.52 6.04
CA ALA A 185 12.44 -1.37 6.31
C ALA A 185 12.87 0.10 6.23
N VAL A 186 12.36 0.85 5.26
CA VAL A 186 12.63 2.30 5.16
C VAL A 186 12.02 3.06 6.35
N ALA A 187 10.82 2.68 6.80
CA ALA A 187 10.21 3.27 7.98
C ALA A 187 11.00 3.00 9.26
N ARG A 188 11.52 1.79 9.44
CA ARG A 188 12.43 1.45 10.56
C ARG A 188 13.64 2.38 10.58
N TRP A 189 14.28 2.57 9.46
CA TRP A 189 15.38 3.52 9.32
C TRP A 189 14.98 4.95 9.67
N LEU A 190 13.90 5.45 9.08
CA LEU A 190 13.47 6.84 9.26
C LEU A 190 13.06 7.17 10.70
N ASN A 191 12.52 6.18 11.42
CA ASN A 191 12.14 6.31 12.83
C ASN A 191 13.23 5.87 13.80
N LEU A 192 14.36 5.31 13.30
CA LEU A 192 15.42 4.68 14.09
C LEU A 192 14.87 3.59 15.04
N ASP A 193 13.85 2.88 14.60
CA ASP A 193 13.12 1.86 15.35
C ASP A 193 13.04 0.55 14.54
N VAL A 194 13.91 -0.39 14.86
CA VAL A 194 13.99 -1.71 14.20
C VAL A 194 12.82 -2.62 14.55
N ASP A 195 12.08 -2.34 15.61
CA ASP A 195 10.92 -3.10 16.05
C ASP A 195 9.60 -2.62 15.41
N TYR A 196 9.65 -1.52 14.65
CA TYR A 196 8.49 -1.05 13.92
C TYR A 196 7.91 -2.15 13.04
N LEU A 197 6.60 -2.37 13.17
CA LEU A 197 5.83 -3.31 12.36
C LEU A 197 4.74 -2.57 11.62
N GLU A 198 4.73 -2.74 10.31
CA GLU A 198 3.70 -2.19 9.44
C GLU A 198 2.34 -2.85 9.74
N PRO A 199 1.27 -2.07 9.98
CA PRO A 199 -0.05 -2.62 10.31
C PRO A 199 -0.71 -3.42 9.18
N HIS A 200 -0.16 -3.37 7.95
CA HIS A 200 -0.71 -4.00 6.74
C HIS A 200 -2.18 -3.70 6.52
N THR A 201 -2.48 -2.41 6.46
CA THR A 201 -3.78 -1.92 6.02
C THR A 201 -3.56 -0.87 4.94
N ALA A 202 -4.33 -0.90 3.86
CA ALA A 202 -4.12 -0.02 2.72
C ALA A 202 -4.09 1.48 3.09
N LYS A 203 -4.77 1.87 4.16
CA LYS A 203 -4.71 3.24 4.68
C LYS A 203 -3.35 3.54 5.30
N HIS A 204 -2.89 2.70 6.24
CA HIS A 204 -1.60 2.93 6.91
C HIS A 204 -0.43 2.82 5.94
N ASP A 205 -0.52 1.89 4.99
CA ASP A 205 0.49 1.76 3.94
C ASP A 205 0.58 3.05 3.12
N ALA A 206 -0.56 3.62 2.71
CA ALA A 206 -0.58 4.89 1.99
C ALA A 206 -0.08 6.08 2.84
N GLU A 207 -0.38 6.11 4.14
CA GLU A 207 0.12 7.14 5.07
C GLU A 207 1.64 7.00 5.28
N LEU A 208 2.14 5.77 5.41
CA LEU A 208 3.56 5.48 5.50
C LEU A 208 4.31 5.89 4.23
N GLU A 209 3.79 5.51 3.07
CA GLU A 209 4.34 5.86 1.76
C GLU A 209 4.39 7.38 1.56
N PHE A 210 3.35 8.09 1.98
CA PHE A 210 3.33 9.55 1.94
C PHE A 210 4.40 10.16 2.85
N MET A 211 4.59 9.64 4.06
CA MET A 211 5.67 10.05 4.96
C MET A 211 7.05 9.83 4.33
N ILE A 212 7.28 8.65 3.73
CA ILE A 212 8.53 8.33 3.04
C ILE A 212 8.78 9.32 1.90
N LEU A 213 7.76 9.61 1.09
CA LEU A 213 7.86 10.58 -0.01
C LEU A 213 8.26 11.98 0.49
N CYS A 214 7.63 12.47 1.56
CA CYS A 214 7.96 13.76 2.15
C CYS A 214 9.42 13.81 2.66
N LYS A 215 9.88 12.74 3.29
CA LYS A 215 11.27 12.63 3.77
C LYS A 215 12.27 12.58 2.60
N ALA A 216 11.97 11.79 1.57
CA ALA A 216 12.79 11.73 0.37
C ALA A 216 12.91 13.11 -0.31
N TRP A 217 11.79 13.84 -0.40
CA TRP A 217 11.77 15.20 -0.95
C TRP A 217 12.60 16.19 -0.12
N ALA A 218 12.45 16.14 1.20
CA ALA A 218 13.25 16.98 2.09
C ALA A 218 14.76 16.71 1.97
N THR A 219 15.15 15.45 1.80
CA THR A 219 16.56 15.06 1.57
C THR A 219 17.09 15.59 0.24
N HIS A 220 16.26 15.64 -0.80
CA HIS A 220 16.66 16.14 -2.12
C HIS A 220 16.89 17.66 -2.13
N LYS A 221 16.19 18.42 -1.28
CA LYS A 221 16.32 19.89 -1.21
C LYS A 221 17.55 20.37 -0.43
N ASN A 222 18.16 19.53 0.40
CA ASN A 222 19.35 19.81 1.19
C ASN A 222 20.62 19.32 0.49
#